data_65d0fcc8fc7a586bd07a6c3133a6b477
#
_entry.id   65d0fcc8fc7a586bd07a6c3133a6b477
#
_cell.length_a   1.000
_cell.length_b   1.000
_cell.length_c   1.000
_cell.angle_alpha   90.00
_cell.angle_beta   90.00
_cell.angle_gamma   90.00
#
_symmetry.space_group_name_H-M   'P 1'
#
loop_
_entity.id
_entity.type
_entity.pdbx_description
1 polymer ?
#
loop_
_entity_poly.entity_id
_entity_poly.type
_entity_poly.pdbx_seq_one_letter_code
_entity_poly.pdbx_strand_id
1 'polypeptide(L)'
;MDELHFCPKCGEETLNWDGEKKLSCNQCSFVLYHNCAAAVAVVIRCGNEIMLTKRSQEPGKGKLDLAGGFTDPKESAEEACARELKEELDIEIIPENLKILLTLPNIYRYKDIDYNTLDIFFEYHVDKKFDAKLDISEVSEIAWIYENEIDLNEIAFNSQKKFFQKYLNRNQ
;
A
#
# COMPACT_ATOMS: atom_id res chain seq x y z
N MET A 1 -15.97 -11.57 7.70
CA MET A 1 -16.54 -12.51 6.70
C MET A 1 -17.70 -13.31 7.25
N ASP A 2 -17.67 -13.68 8.52
CA ASP A 2 -18.76 -14.46 9.18
C ASP A 2 -20.11 -13.72 9.22
N GLU A 3 -20.14 -12.42 8.98
CA GLU A 3 -21.37 -11.60 8.96
C GLU A 3 -22.04 -11.55 7.57
N LEU A 4 -21.41 -12.14 6.54
CA LEU A 4 -21.95 -12.18 5.18
C LEU A 4 -22.79 -13.44 4.99
N HIS A 5 -24.11 -13.30 5.12
CA HIS A 5 -25.05 -14.44 5.05
C HIS A 5 -25.81 -14.50 3.72
N PHE A 6 -25.99 -13.37 3.04
CA PHE A 6 -26.76 -13.28 1.81
C PHE A 6 -25.89 -13.46 0.56
N CYS A 7 -26.29 -14.38 -0.30
CA CYS A 7 -25.62 -14.64 -1.55
C CYS A 7 -25.82 -13.47 -2.55
N PRO A 8 -24.76 -12.84 -3.08
CA PRO A 8 -24.87 -11.73 -4.02
C PRO A 8 -25.43 -12.15 -5.40
N LYS A 9 -25.46 -13.46 -5.71
CA LYS A 9 -25.96 -13.98 -6.97
C LYS A 9 -27.45 -14.32 -6.95
N CYS A 10 -27.96 -14.97 -5.90
CA CYS A 10 -29.37 -15.38 -5.81
C CYS A 10 -30.16 -14.62 -4.76
N GLY A 11 -29.56 -13.83 -3.91
CA GLY A 11 -30.20 -13.05 -2.85
C GLY A 11 -30.58 -13.86 -1.60
N GLU A 12 -30.46 -15.18 -1.62
CA GLU A 12 -30.86 -16.05 -0.51
C GLU A 12 -29.86 -16.03 0.64
N GLU A 13 -30.33 -16.23 1.86
CA GLU A 13 -29.54 -16.33 3.09
C GLU A 13 -28.88 -17.72 3.20
N THR A 14 -27.97 -18.01 2.27
CA THR A 14 -27.34 -19.32 2.12
C THR A 14 -25.84 -19.25 1.87
N LEU A 15 -25.24 -18.08 2.12
CA LEU A 15 -23.81 -17.87 1.96
C LEU A 15 -23.08 -18.36 3.22
N ASN A 16 -22.07 -19.21 3.04
CA ASN A 16 -21.28 -19.79 4.13
C ASN A 16 -19.79 -19.48 3.93
N TRP A 17 -19.16 -19.01 4.99
CA TRP A 17 -17.71 -18.83 5.08
C TRP A 17 -17.05 -20.15 5.50
N ASP A 18 -15.94 -20.52 4.85
CA ASP A 18 -15.20 -21.75 5.18
C ASP A 18 -14.22 -21.59 6.36
N GLY A 19 -14.15 -20.38 6.92
CA GLY A 19 -13.24 -20.04 8.01
C GLY A 19 -11.84 -19.59 7.56
N GLU A 20 -11.51 -19.65 6.27
CA GLU A 20 -10.17 -19.38 5.77
C GLU A 20 -10.13 -18.43 4.55
N LYS A 21 -10.76 -18.78 3.45
CA LYS A 21 -10.56 -18.05 2.18
C LYS A 21 -11.75 -18.00 1.23
N LYS A 22 -12.85 -18.68 1.53
CA LYS A 22 -13.91 -18.88 0.54
C LYS A 22 -15.30 -18.74 1.14
N LEU A 23 -16.14 -17.95 0.47
CA LEU A 23 -17.58 -17.93 0.65
C LEU A 23 -18.25 -18.82 -0.41
N SER A 24 -19.16 -19.69 -0.02
CA SER A 24 -19.92 -20.54 -0.94
C SER A 24 -21.40 -20.52 -0.63
N CYS A 25 -22.22 -20.49 -1.68
CA CYS A 25 -23.69 -20.52 -1.55
C CYS A 25 -24.20 -21.94 -1.74
N ASN A 26 -24.99 -22.44 -0.80
CA ASN A 26 -25.58 -23.78 -0.85
C ASN A 26 -26.74 -23.87 -1.85
N GLN A 27 -27.36 -22.71 -2.23
CA GLN A 27 -28.53 -22.68 -3.11
C GLN A 27 -28.14 -22.63 -4.60
N CYS A 28 -27.18 -21.79 -4.99
CA CYS A 28 -26.90 -21.53 -6.41
C CYS A 28 -25.45 -21.84 -6.84
N SER A 29 -24.68 -22.51 -6.00
CA SER A 29 -23.28 -22.88 -6.22
C SER A 29 -22.34 -21.69 -6.51
N PHE A 30 -22.72 -20.46 -6.11
CA PHE A 30 -21.85 -19.28 -6.18
C PHE A 30 -20.66 -19.48 -5.23
N VAL A 31 -19.46 -19.11 -5.71
CA VAL A 31 -18.24 -19.12 -4.91
C VAL A 31 -17.52 -17.78 -5.05
N LEU A 32 -17.12 -17.21 -3.93
CA LEU A 32 -16.29 -16.02 -3.87
C LEU A 32 -15.06 -16.30 -3.01
N TYR A 33 -13.88 -16.12 -3.58
CA TYR A 33 -12.62 -16.19 -2.83
C TYR A 33 -12.30 -14.84 -2.21
N HIS A 34 -11.96 -14.85 -0.92
CA HIS A 34 -11.44 -13.70 -0.22
C HIS A 34 -9.93 -13.58 -0.49
N ASN A 35 -9.59 -12.87 -1.56
CA ASN A 35 -8.21 -12.64 -1.94
C ASN A 35 -7.62 -11.46 -1.15
N CYS A 36 -6.28 -11.45 -0.96
CA CYS A 36 -5.60 -10.27 -0.47
C CYS A 36 -5.64 -9.16 -1.54
N ALA A 37 -5.77 -7.92 -1.09
CA ALA A 37 -5.62 -6.76 -1.95
C ALA A 37 -4.13 -6.50 -2.20
N ALA A 38 -3.76 -6.14 -3.43
CA ALA A 38 -2.41 -5.67 -3.71
C ALA A 38 -2.30 -4.17 -3.38
N ALA A 39 -1.19 -3.78 -2.78
CA ALA A 39 -0.84 -2.39 -2.51
C ALA A 39 0.62 -2.14 -2.89
N VAL A 40 0.90 -0.95 -3.38
CA VAL A 40 2.25 -0.54 -3.79
C VAL A 40 2.78 0.56 -2.89
N ALA A 41 4.10 0.59 -2.69
CA ALA A 41 4.79 1.66 -1.97
C ALA A 41 6.14 1.94 -2.64
N VAL A 42 6.47 3.21 -2.85
CA VAL A 42 7.63 3.62 -3.63
C VAL A 42 8.66 4.34 -2.77
N VAL A 43 9.86 3.78 -2.69
CA VAL A 43 11.05 4.46 -2.15
C VAL A 43 11.59 5.38 -3.24
N ILE A 44 11.29 6.67 -3.17
CA ILE A 44 11.90 7.67 -4.04
C ILE A 44 13.22 8.09 -3.41
N ARG A 45 14.32 7.81 -4.11
CA ARG A 45 15.68 7.96 -3.59
C ARG A 45 16.48 9.01 -4.35
N CYS A 46 17.12 9.93 -3.62
CA CYS A 46 18.11 10.87 -4.13
C CYS A 46 19.42 10.71 -3.35
N GLY A 47 20.41 10.04 -3.94
CA GLY A 47 21.62 9.68 -3.22
C GLY A 47 21.33 8.81 -1.98
N ASN A 48 21.66 9.32 -0.80
CA ASN A 48 21.43 8.63 0.49
C ASN A 48 20.17 9.11 1.21
N GLU A 49 19.35 9.94 0.58
CA GLU A 49 18.10 10.43 1.16
C GLU A 49 16.89 9.75 0.49
N ILE A 50 15.88 9.52 1.28
CA ILE A 50 14.60 8.93 0.87
C ILE A 50 13.52 9.97 1.11
N MET A 51 12.65 10.16 0.13
CA MET A 51 11.47 10.97 0.28
C MET A 51 10.39 10.19 1.00
N LEU A 52 9.91 10.74 2.09
CA LEU A 52 8.75 10.25 2.83
C LEU A 52 7.63 11.28 2.79
N THR A 53 6.41 10.81 2.75
CA THR A 53 5.20 11.61 2.88
C THR A 53 4.73 11.62 4.33
N LYS A 54 3.94 12.63 4.72
CA LYS A 54 3.27 12.68 6.01
C LYS A 54 1.77 12.61 5.80
N ARG A 55 1.15 11.62 6.39
CA ARG A 55 -0.28 11.30 6.21
C ARG A 55 -1.20 12.42 6.72
N SER A 56 -2.20 12.80 5.92
CA SER A 56 -3.27 13.75 6.31
C SER A 56 -4.45 13.07 6.99
N GLN A 57 -4.62 11.76 6.80
CA GLN A 57 -5.81 11.02 7.24
C GLN A 57 -5.47 9.72 7.98
N GLU A 58 -6.46 9.19 8.70
CA GLU A 58 -6.36 7.88 9.34
C GLU A 58 -6.45 6.72 8.30
N PRO A 59 -5.83 5.59 8.57
CA PRO A 59 -5.01 5.27 9.75
C PRO A 59 -3.62 5.93 9.68
N GLY A 60 -3.08 6.27 10.85
CA GLY A 60 -1.71 6.79 10.96
C GLY A 60 -1.54 8.26 10.61
N LYS A 61 -2.58 9.08 10.75
CA LYS A 61 -2.51 10.54 10.55
C LYS A 61 -1.33 11.17 11.29
N GLY A 62 -0.56 11.99 10.57
CA GLY A 62 0.63 12.68 11.08
C GLY A 62 1.89 11.82 11.12
N LYS A 63 1.82 10.53 10.79
CA LYS A 63 2.97 9.64 10.66
C LYS A 63 3.57 9.70 9.25
N LEU A 64 4.82 9.25 9.15
CA LEU A 64 5.54 9.13 7.89
C LEU A 64 5.11 7.87 7.14
N ASP A 65 5.10 7.99 5.82
CA ASP A 65 4.65 6.96 4.89
C ASP A 65 5.52 6.97 3.62
N LEU A 66 5.53 5.87 2.89
CA LEU A 66 5.96 5.85 1.50
C LEU A 66 4.76 6.19 0.62
N ALA A 67 4.96 7.00 -0.41
CA ALA A 67 3.90 7.26 -1.39
C ALA A 67 3.46 5.97 -2.08
N GLY A 68 2.15 5.81 -2.29
CA GLY A 68 1.55 4.63 -2.87
C GLY A 68 0.19 4.28 -2.26
N GLY A 69 -0.45 3.25 -2.81
CA GLY A 69 -1.80 2.85 -2.41
C GLY A 69 -2.21 1.50 -2.97
N PHE A 70 -3.50 1.26 -3.04
CA PHE A 70 -4.05 0.02 -3.61
C PHE A 70 -3.94 0.02 -5.13
N THR A 71 -3.68 -1.16 -5.69
CA THR A 71 -3.74 -1.33 -7.15
C THR A 71 -5.18 -1.38 -7.63
N ASP A 72 -5.44 -0.71 -8.75
CA ASP A 72 -6.73 -0.75 -9.42
C ASP A 72 -6.86 -1.99 -10.31
N PRO A 73 -8.12 -2.44 -10.61
CA PRO A 73 -8.32 -3.51 -11.58
C PRO A 73 -7.74 -3.16 -12.96
N LYS A 74 -6.95 -4.07 -13.53
CA LYS A 74 -6.37 -4.00 -14.88
C LYS A 74 -5.13 -3.13 -15.03
N GLU A 75 -4.54 -2.64 -13.94
CA GLU A 75 -3.21 -2.03 -13.96
C GLU A 75 -2.14 -3.00 -13.42
N SER A 76 -0.91 -2.84 -13.86
CA SER A 76 0.24 -3.49 -13.24
C SER A 76 0.64 -2.77 -11.94
N ALA A 77 1.48 -3.40 -11.13
CA ALA A 77 1.98 -2.75 -9.91
C ALA A 77 2.83 -1.50 -10.22
N GLU A 78 3.56 -1.49 -11.32
CA GLU A 78 4.34 -0.36 -11.79
C GLU A 78 3.45 0.79 -12.27
N GLU A 79 2.35 0.48 -12.96
CA GLU A 79 1.34 1.47 -13.36
C GLU A 79 0.63 2.06 -12.15
N ALA A 80 0.30 1.24 -11.14
CA ALA A 80 -0.25 1.70 -9.87
C ALA A 80 0.71 2.67 -9.17
N CYS A 81 2.02 2.36 -9.10
CA CYS A 81 3.01 3.29 -8.57
C CYS A 81 2.99 4.64 -9.29
N ALA A 82 2.95 4.63 -10.62
CA ALA A 82 2.94 5.87 -11.40
C ALA A 82 1.67 6.69 -11.17
N ARG A 83 0.50 6.03 -11.11
CA ARG A 83 -0.79 6.68 -10.83
C ARG A 83 -0.80 7.30 -9.43
N GLU A 84 -0.44 6.54 -8.39
CA GLU A 84 -0.42 7.02 -7.00
C GLU A 84 0.54 8.21 -6.82
N LEU A 85 1.75 8.14 -7.38
CA LEU A 85 2.69 9.27 -7.34
C LEU A 85 2.16 10.51 -8.07
N LYS A 86 1.40 10.31 -9.14
CA LYS A 86 0.75 11.41 -9.85
C LYS A 86 -0.40 12.01 -9.05
N GLU A 87 -1.22 11.19 -8.42
CA GLU A 87 -2.38 11.60 -7.62
C GLU A 87 -1.96 12.31 -6.33
N GLU A 88 -1.09 11.68 -5.54
CA GLU A 88 -0.67 12.20 -4.24
C GLU A 88 0.28 13.41 -4.32
N LEU A 89 1.19 13.42 -5.32
CA LEU A 89 2.36 14.30 -5.34
C LEU A 89 2.53 15.11 -6.64
N ASP A 90 1.68 14.89 -7.65
CA ASP A 90 1.79 15.45 -9.01
C ASP A 90 3.14 15.15 -9.69
N ILE A 91 3.73 13.98 -9.39
CA ILE A 91 5.00 13.52 -9.94
C ILE A 91 4.73 12.53 -11.09
N GLU A 92 5.42 12.73 -12.20
CA GLU A 92 5.41 11.80 -13.34
C GLU A 92 6.70 10.96 -13.31
N ILE A 93 6.53 9.66 -13.26
CA ILE A 93 7.63 8.70 -13.34
C ILE A 93 7.51 7.82 -14.59
N ILE A 94 8.60 7.17 -14.95
CA ILE A 94 8.64 6.16 -16.01
C ILE A 94 8.53 4.80 -15.32
N PRO A 95 7.39 4.06 -15.47
CA PRO A 95 7.16 2.79 -14.76
C PRO A 95 8.27 1.76 -14.96
N GLU A 96 8.88 1.71 -16.16
CA GLU A 96 9.96 0.80 -16.52
C GLU A 96 11.26 1.03 -15.73
N ASN A 97 11.41 2.21 -15.11
CA ASN A 97 12.55 2.53 -14.25
C ASN A 97 12.35 2.13 -12.79
N LEU A 98 11.15 1.65 -12.43
CA LEU A 98 10.88 1.12 -11.11
C LEU A 98 11.60 -0.21 -10.92
N LYS A 99 12.23 -0.37 -9.76
CA LYS A 99 12.89 -1.60 -9.36
C LYS A 99 12.13 -2.22 -8.20
N ILE A 100 11.58 -3.41 -8.40
CA ILE A 100 10.97 -4.15 -7.30
C ILE A 100 12.03 -4.53 -6.26
N LEU A 101 11.72 -4.32 -4.99
CA LEU A 101 12.62 -4.60 -3.86
C LEU A 101 12.22 -5.88 -3.13
N LEU A 102 11.01 -5.92 -2.60
CA LEU A 102 10.44 -7.08 -1.91
C LEU A 102 8.93 -6.91 -1.72
N THR A 103 8.28 -7.98 -1.26
CA THR A 103 6.86 -7.96 -0.87
C THR A 103 6.70 -8.37 0.58
N LEU A 104 5.69 -7.83 1.26
CA LEU A 104 5.35 -8.19 2.64
C LEU A 104 3.83 -8.33 2.79
N PRO A 105 3.36 -9.33 3.56
CA PRO A 105 1.96 -9.35 3.97
C PRO A 105 1.69 -8.26 5.00
N ASN A 106 0.48 -7.69 4.95
CA ASN A 106 0.05 -6.68 5.89
C ASN A 106 -1.44 -6.86 6.22
N ILE A 107 -1.89 -6.23 7.30
CA ILE A 107 -3.29 -6.05 7.65
C ILE A 107 -3.54 -4.55 7.67
N TYR A 108 -4.37 -4.08 6.74
CA TYR A 108 -4.81 -2.69 6.67
C TYR A 108 -6.20 -2.57 7.28
N ARG A 109 -6.28 -1.92 8.45
CA ARG A 109 -7.56 -1.70 9.12
C ARG A 109 -8.19 -0.41 8.65
N TYR A 110 -9.39 -0.51 8.09
CA TYR A 110 -10.17 0.63 7.65
C TYR A 110 -11.64 0.45 8.02
N LYS A 111 -12.23 1.42 8.71
CA LYS A 111 -13.64 1.42 9.17
C LYS A 111 -14.05 0.09 9.81
N ASP A 112 -13.25 -0.38 10.77
CA ASP A 112 -13.46 -1.64 11.51
C ASP A 112 -13.37 -2.94 10.69
N ILE A 113 -12.95 -2.85 9.42
CA ILE A 113 -12.66 -4.01 8.56
C ILE A 113 -11.15 -4.19 8.44
N ASP A 114 -10.68 -5.40 8.67
CA ASP A 114 -9.29 -5.78 8.46
C ASP A 114 -9.13 -6.34 7.03
N TYR A 115 -8.41 -5.58 6.18
CA TYR A 115 -8.06 -6.01 4.83
C TYR A 115 -6.70 -6.68 4.85
N ASN A 116 -6.64 -7.93 4.39
CA ASN A 116 -5.36 -8.57 4.13
C ASN A 116 -4.77 -7.97 2.86
N THR A 117 -3.54 -7.45 2.92
CA THR A 117 -2.85 -6.89 1.77
C THR A 117 -1.55 -7.61 1.50
N LEU A 118 -1.12 -7.56 0.24
CA LEU A 118 0.23 -7.86 -0.19
C LEU A 118 0.88 -6.54 -0.61
N ASP A 119 1.72 -6.00 0.26
CA ASP A 119 2.41 -4.74 0.00
C ASP A 119 3.66 -5.02 -0.85
N ILE A 120 3.76 -4.36 -2.00
CA ILE A 120 4.83 -4.50 -3.00
C ILE A 120 5.67 -3.23 -2.96
N PHE A 121 6.94 -3.35 -2.58
CA PHE A 121 7.85 -2.22 -2.43
C PHE A 121 8.72 -2.06 -3.66
N PHE A 122 8.73 -0.84 -4.19
CA PHE A 122 9.56 -0.44 -5.31
C PHE A 122 10.56 0.63 -4.92
N GLU A 123 11.63 0.77 -5.72
CA GLU A 123 12.59 1.87 -5.64
C GLU A 123 12.59 2.63 -6.97
N TYR A 124 12.62 3.95 -6.86
CA TYR A 124 12.77 4.87 -7.99
C TYR A 124 13.86 5.90 -7.66
N HIS A 125 14.86 6.02 -8.53
CA HIS A 125 15.98 6.95 -8.34
C HIS A 125 15.73 8.26 -9.05
N VAL A 126 16.05 9.36 -8.38
CA VAL A 126 16.05 10.71 -8.95
C VAL A 126 17.43 11.36 -8.76
N ASP A 127 17.83 12.16 -9.74
CA ASP A 127 19.14 12.84 -9.70
C ASP A 127 19.15 14.06 -8.78
N LYS A 128 17.97 14.64 -8.52
CA LYS A 128 17.81 15.86 -7.71
C LYS A 128 16.54 15.77 -6.86
N LYS A 129 16.63 16.30 -5.65
CA LYS A 129 15.44 16.53 -4.82
C LYS A 129 14.55 17.59 -5.48
N PHE A 130 13.25 17.46 -5.29
CA PHE A 130 12.22 18.33 -5.82
C PHE A 130 11.15 18.61 -4.77
N ASP A 131 10.40 19.67 -4.97
CA ASP A 131 9.15 19.95 -4.26
C ASP A 131 8.00 19.33 -5.03
N ALA A 132 7.04 18.73 -4.32
CA ALA A 132 5.86 18.10 -4.88
C ALA A 132 4.62 18.99 -4.70
N LYS A 133 3.67 18.88 -5.62
CA LYS A 133 2.35 19.45 -5.44
C LYS A 133 1.45 18.40 -4.81
N LEU A 134 1.15 18.60 -3.53
CA LEU A 134 0.49 17.60 -2.70
C LEU A 134 -1.03 17.60 -2.89
N ASP A 135 -1.63 16.41 -2.94
CA ASP A 135 -3.03 16.27 -2.57
C ASP A 135 -3.13 16.36 -1.03
N ILE A 136 -3.51 17.51 -0.53
CA ILE A 136 -3.59 17.78 0.92
C ILE A 136 -4.63 16.92 1.66
N SER A 137 -5.54 16.27 0.95
CA SER A 137 -6.48 15.31 1.55
C SER A 137 -5.78 14.03 2.01
N GLU A 138 -4.66 13.67 1.36
CA GLU A 138 -3.91 12.44 1.64
C GLU A 138 -2.54 12.70 2.25
N VAL A 139 -1.82 13.69 1.72
CA VAL A 139 -0.44 14.03 2.10
C VAL A 139 -0.35 15.48 2.56
N SER A 140 0.08 15.70 3.80
CA SER A 140 0.25 17.05 4.37
C SER A 140 1.62 17.66 4.12
N GLU A 141 2.64 16.85 3.95
CA GLU A 141 4.04 17.26 3.85
C GLU A 141 4.87 16.18 3.18
N ILE A 142 5.98 16.55 2.52
CA ILE A 142 7.06 15.63 2.14
C ILE A 142 8.33 15.99 2.91
N ALA A 143 9.14 14.97 3.21
CA ALA A 143 10.43 15.12 3.85
C ALA A 143 11.47 14.25 3.15
N TRP A 144 12.64 14.85 2.83
CA TRP A 144 13.82 14.11 2.41
C TRP A 144 14.66 13.79 3.64
N ILE A 145 14.78 12.51 3.98
CA ILE A 145 15.42 12.05 5.20
C ILE A 145 16.58 11.13 4.83
N TYR A 146 17.73 11.31 5.46
CA TYR A 146 18.84 10.38 5.30
C TYR A 146 18.44 8.98 5.76
N GLU A 147 18.80 7.95 5.00
CA GLU A 147 18.39 6.57 5.29
C GLU A 147 18.76 6.10 6.70
N ASN A 148 19.87 6.59 7.26
CA ASN A 148 20.31 6.29 8.64
C ASN A 148 19.60 7.12 9.71
N GLU A 149 18.81 8.11 9.35
CA GLU A 149 18.05 8.97 10.27
C GLU A 149 16.55 8.64 10.32
N ILE A 150 16.10 7.65 9.54
CA ILE A 150 14.69 7.22 9.52
C ILE A 150 14.32 6.59 10.87
N ASP A 151 13.46 7.27 11.65
CA ASP A 151 12.90 6.71 12.87
C ASP A 151 11.69 5.81 12.55
N LEU A 152 11.85 4.51 12.76
CA LEU A 152 10.81 3.52 12.51
C LEU A 152 9.56 3.71 13.39
N ASN A 153 9.67 4.42 14.52
CA ASN A 153 8.51 4.73 15.36
C ASN A 153 7.61 5.78 14.71
N GLU A 154 8.16 6.61 13.84
CA GLU A 154 7.40 7.62 13.09
C GLU A 154 6.74 7.06 11.81
N ILE A 155 7.09 5.87 11.37
CA ILE A 155 6.47 5.21 10.21
C ILE A 155 5.05 4.72 10.56
N ALA A 156 4.09 4.96 9.67
CA ALA A 156 2.68 4.66 9.89
C ALA A 156 2.39 3.15 9.96
N PHE A 157 2.85 2.38 8.98
CA PHE A 157 2.45 1.00 8.79
C PHE A 157 3.49 -0.02 9.23
N ASN A 158 3.02 -1.13 9.81
CA ASN A 158 3.89 -2.20 10.29
C ASN A 158 4.65 -2.91 9.15
N SER A 159 4.06 -3.05 7.98
CA SER A 159 4.75 -3.59 6.79
C SER A 159 5.92 -2.70 6.39
N GLN A 160 5.73 -1.39 6.37
CA GLN A 160 6.80 -0.44 6.04
C GLN A 160 7.89 -0.41 7.11
N LYS A 161 7.56 -0.52 8.40
CA LYS A 161 8.56 -0.69 9.47
C LYS A 161 9.42 -1.93 9.23
N LYS A 162 8.79 -3.07 8.92
CA LYS A 162 9.48 -4.32 8.58
C LYS A 162 10.29 -4.19 7.28
N PHE A 163 9.75 -3.46 6.31
CA PHE A 163 10.47 -3.14 5.08
C PHE A 163 11.75 -2.37 5.38
N PHE A 164 11.68 -1.24 6.08
CA PHE A 164 12.85 -0.43 6.41
C PHE A 164 13.86 -1.19 7.25
N GLN A 165 13.43 -2.01 8.21
CA GLN A 165 14.33 -2.91 8.95
C GLN A 165 15.17 -3.80 8.03
N LYS A 166 14.57 -4.35 6.98
CA LYS A 166 15.28 -5.19 6.00
C LYS A 166 16.09 -4.37 5.00
N TYR A 167 15.52 -3.26 4.54
CA TYR A 167 16.10 -2.41 3.52
C TYR A 167 17.39 -1.71 4.01
N LEU A 168 17.36 -1.13 5.21
CA LEU A 168 18.48 -0.43 5.79
C LEU A 168 19.65 -1.36 6.20
N ASN A 169 19.35 -2.63 6.50
CA ASN A 169 20.37 -3.63 6.84
C ASN A 169 21.00 -4.34 5.62
N ARG A 170 20.61 -4.01 4.38
CA ARG A 170 21.15 -4.65 3.16
C ARG A 170 22.61 -4.31 2.89
N ASN A 171 23.11 -3.20 3.42
CA ASN A 171 24.46 -2.66 3.19
C ASN A 171 25.39 -2.87 4.39
N GLN A 172 24.98 -3.64 5.40
CA GLN A 172 25.82 -4.12 6.48
C GLN A 172 26.20 -5.59 6.26
#